data_e3e49a140f40201d26144b2331632f3a
#
_entry.id   e3e49a140f40201d26144b2331632f3a
#
_cell.length_a   1.000
_cell.length_b   1.000
_cell.length_c   1.000
_cell.angle_alpha   90.00
_cell.angle_beta   90.00
_cell.angle_gamma   90.00
#
_symmetry.space_group_name_H-M   'P 1'
#
loop_
_entity.id
_entity.type
_entity.pdbx_description
1 polymer ?
#
loop_
_entity_poly.entity_id
_entity_poly.type
_entity_poly.pdbx_seq_one_letter_code
_entity_poly.pdbx_strand_id
1 'polypeptide(L)'
;MTTPLGSPKKRRNSVKARANQHEKDLADKLGGLRQPMSGALAHRKGDIKLDDWLLDSKQTDANTILVTTKDLTKITEESTGEGLLPGLILTLKTPIHVSSEWAVVPLDLFSTLIDDEV
;
A
#
# COMPACT_ATOMS: atom_id res chain seq x y z
N MET A 1 7.63 6.92 -23.19
CA MET A 1 6.76 7.44 -23.75
C MET A 1 6.12 8.57 -23.17
N THR A 2 6.00 9.59 -23.74
CA THR A 2 5.54 10.71 -23.15
C THR A 2 4.18 10.97 -23.52
N THR A 3 3.45 11.43 -22.58
CA THR A 3 2.14 11.76 -22.82
C THR A 3 2.06 13.18 -23.16
N PRO A 4 1.21 13.52 -24.02
CA PRO A 4 1.07 14.90 -24.36
C PRO A 4 0.64 15.68 -23.17
N LEU A 5 1.26 16.77 -23.02
CA LEU A 5 0.96 17.56 -21.95
C LEU A 5 -0.23 18.29 -22.26
N GLY A 6 -0.98 18.58 -21.48
CA GLY A 6 -1.93 19.46 -21.83
C GLY A 6 -3.26 19.35 -21.28
N SER A 7 -3.90 18.35 -21.51
CA SER A 7 -5.27 18.25 -21.10
C SER A 7 -5.36 17.94 -19.63
N PRO A 8 -6.11 18.67 -18.85
CA PRO A 8 -6.29 18.34 -17.44
C PRO A 8 -6.88 16.97 -17.23
N LYS A 9 -7.69 16.55 -18.16
CA LYS A 9 -8.26 15.23 -18.08
C LYS A 9 -7.22 14.16 -18.19
N LYS A 10 -6.30 14.31 -19.13
CA LYS A 10 -5.24 13.38 -19.31
C LYS A 10 -4.33 13.34 -18.12
N ARG A 11 -4.09 14.50 -17.55
CA ARG A 11 -3.23 14.56 -16.37
C ARG A 11 -3.84 13.78 -15.22
N ARG A 12 -5.15 13.92 -15.04
CA ARG A 12 -5.83 13.20 -13.98
C ARG A 12 -5.75 11.70 -14.19
N ASN A 13 -5.92 11.26 -15.43
CA ASN A 13 -5.82 9.85 -15.74
C ASN A 13 -4.42 9.32 -15.52
N SER A 14 -3.43 10.13 -15.80
CA SER A 14 -2.05 9.71 -15.57
C SER A 14 -1.74 9.50 -14.10
N VAL A 15 -2.27 10.35 -13.26
CA VAL A 15 -2.07 10.21 -11.83
C VAL A 15 -2.71 8.92 -11.34
N LYS A 16 -3.91 8.64 -11.81
CA LYS A 16 -4.59 7.42 -11.44
C LYS A 16 -3.85 6.19 -11.91
N ALA A 17 -3.35 6.25 -13.14
CA ALA A 17 -2.62 5.12 -13.68
C ALA A 17 -1.34 4.85 -12.91
N ARG A 18 -0.65 5.90 -12.48
CA ARG A 18 0.56 5.74 -11.70
C ARG A 18 0.26 5.13 -10.35
N ALA A 19 -0.83 5.54 -9.71
CA ALA A 19 -1.19 4.98 -8.42
C ALA A 19 -1.53 3.50 -8.55
N ASN A 20 -2.24 3.12 -9.60
CA ASN A 20 -2.59 1.72 -9.80
C ASN A 20 -1.34 0.89 -10.08
N GLN A 21 -0.42 1.43 -10.87
CA GLN A 21 0.81 0.71 -11.16
C GLN A 21 1.65 0.55 -9.90
N HIS A 22 1.68 1.56 -9.06
CA HIS A 22 2.42 1.49 -7.82
C HIS A 22 1.88 0.39 -6.90
N GLU A 23 0.58 0.25 -6.83
CA GLU A 23 -0.02 -0.81 -6.02
C GLU A 23 0.33 -2.19 -6.55
N LYS A 24 0.34 -2.34 -7.85
CA LYS A 24 0.75 -3.60 -8.44
C LYS A 24 2.20 -3.92 -8.13
N ASP A 25 3.05 -2.92 -8.25
CA ASP A 25 4.47 -3.10 -7.99
C ASP A 25 4.72 -3.48 -6.54
N LEU A 26 3.99 -2.87 -5.62
CA LEU A 26 4.11 -3.21 -4.22
C LEU A 26 3.66 -4.64 -3.95
N ALA A 27 2.56 -5.04 -4.55
CA ALA A 27 2.06 -6.39 -4.36
C ALA A 27 3.06 -7.41 -4.86
N ASP A 28 3.65 -7.14 -6.02
CA ASP A 28 4.64 -8.04 -6.59
C ASP A 28 5.89 -8.10 -5.72
N LYS A 29 6.34 -6.95 -5.23
CA LYS A 29 7.50 -6.88 -4.40
C LYS A 29 7.30 -7.63 -3.08
N LEU A 30 6.10 -7.57 -2.54
CA LEU A 30 5.81 -8.16 -1.26
C LEU A 30 5.59 -9.66 -1.30
N GLY A 31 5.76 -10.27 -2.42
CA GLY A 31 5.70 -11.69 -2.34
C GLY A 31 5.30 -12.38 -3.60
N GLY A 32 5.02 -11.61 -4.58
CA GLY A 32 4.59 -12.20 -5.79
C GLY A 32 3.32 -12.98 -5.62
N LEU A 33 2.63 -12.76 -4.52
CA LEU A 33 1.48 -13.54 -4.24
C LEU A 33 0.21 -12.78 -4.43
N ARG A 34 0.23 -11.84 -5.29
CA ARG A 34 -0.99 -11.16 -5.57
C ARG A 34 -1.97 -12.17 -6.11
N GLN A 35 -3.05 -12.34 -5.43
CA GLN A 35 -4.02 -13.30 -5.86
C GLN A 35 -4.85 -12.71 -6.95
N PRO A 36 -4.85 -13.30 -8.11
CA PRO A 36 -5.51 -12.70 -9.24
C PRO A 36 -6.96 -12.35 -8.98
N MET A 37 -7.61 -13.23 -8.34
CA MET A 37 -9.02 -13.00 -8.11
C MET A 37 -9.25 -11.93 -7.12
N SER A 38 -8.46 -11.90 -6.10
CA SER A 38 -8.67 -10.89 -5.12
C SER A 38 -8.38 -9.54 -5.65
N GLY A 39 -7.39 -9.41 -6.45
CA GLY A 39 -7.07 -8.13 -6.99
C GLY A 39 -8.18 -7.57 -7.83
N ALA A 40 -8.97 -8.40 -8.42
CA ALA A 40 -9.99 -7.91 -9.30
C ALA A 40 -11.28 -7.64 -8.61
N LEU A 41 -11.49 -8.25 -7.50
CA LEU A 41 -12.70 -8.19 -6.92
C LEU A 41 -12.87 -7.24 -5.91
N ALA A 42 -13.25 -6.85 -5.37
CA ALA A 42 -13.61 -6.18 -4.31
C ALA A 42 -12.71 -5.26 -3.77
N HIS A 43 -11.81 -4.92 -4.46
CA HIS A 43 -10.89 -4.18 -3.86
C HIS A 43 -11.20 -2.81 -3.77
N ARG A 44 -11.03 -2.31 -2.65
CA ARG A 44 -11.05 -0.92 -2.42
C ARG A 44 -9.78 -0.36 -2.95
N LYS A 45 -9.85 0.85 -3.45
CA LYS A 45 -8.72 1.46 -3.97
C LYS A 45 -7.66 1.59 -2.96
N GLY A 46 -6.45 1.31 -3.31
CA GLY A 46 -5.30 1.44 -2.43
C GLY A 46 -4.99 0.23 -1.58
N ASP A 47 -5.84 -0.77 -1.62
CA ASP A 47 -5.61 -1.96 -0.80
C ASP A 47 -4.80 -3.01 -1.53
N ILE A 48 -3.94 -3.67 -0.79
CA ILE A 48 -3.16 -4.80 -1.29
C ILE A 48 -3.48 -6.00 -0.43
N LYS A 49 -3.97 -7.05 -1.02
CA LYS A 49 -4.35 -8.23 -0.28
C LYS A 49 -3.33 -9.33 -0.51
N LEU A 50 -2.74 -9.79 0.55
CA LEU A 50 -1.84 -10.94 0.53
C LEU A 50 -2.52 -12.07 1.28
N ASP A 51 -1.87 -13.22 1.36
CA ASP A 51 -2.50 -14.37 2.01
C ASP A 51 -3.03 -14.07 3.41
N ASP A 52 -2.21 -13.45 4.22
CA ASP A 52 -2.59 -13.19 5.60
C ASP A 52 -2.76 -11.74 5.93
N TRP A 53 -2.57 -10.85 4.98
CA TRP A 53 -2.52 -9.42 5.26
C TRP A 53 -3.42 -8.61 4.36
N LEU A 54 -3.96 -7.55 4.91
CA LEU A 54 -4.63 -6.53 4.12
C LEU A 54 -3.87 -5.25 4.38
N LEU A 55 -3.28 -4.68 3.34
CA LEU A 55 -2.44 -3.50 3.46
C LEU A 55 -3.03 -2.35 2.69
N ASP A 56 -3.02 -1.18 3.30
CA ASP A 56 -3.49 0.02 2.64
C ASP A 56 -2.27 0.81 2.19
N SER A 57 -2.24 1.23 0.94
CA SER A 57 -1.10 1.94 0.39
C SER A 57 -1.36 3.44 0.44
N LYS A 58 -0.46 4.18 1.05
CA LYS A 58 -0.50 5.64 1.09
C LYS A 58 0.74 6.16 0.41
N GLN A 59 0.57 7.09 -0.49
CA GLN A 59 1.65 7.58 -1.31
C GLN A 59 1.62 9.09 -1.41
N THR A 60 2.76 9.71 -1.38
CA THR A 60 2.86 11.16 -1.56
C THR A 60 4.15 11.47 -2.31
N ASP A 61 4.18 12.60 -2.99
CA ASP A 61 5.39 13.08 -3.62
C ASP A 61 6.18 13.98 -2.68
N ALA A 62 5.67 14.20 -1.49
CA ALA A 62 6.32 15.05 -0.51
C ALA A 62 7.23 14.21 0.39
N ASN A 63 7.98 14.88 1.24
CA ASN A 63 8.86 14.19 2.17
C ASN A 63 8.19 13.94 3.51
N THR A 64 6.89 14.16 3.60
CA THR A 64 6.12 13.83 4.80
C THR A 64 4.83 13.16 4.39
N ILE A 65 4.33 12.32 5.27
CA ILE A 65 3.06 11.66 5.01
C ILE A 65 2.34 11.55 6.34
N LEU A 66 1.06 11.84 6.34
CA LEU A 66 0.29 11.85 7.57
C LEU A 66 -0.41 10.51 7.76
N VAL A 67 -0.24 9.94 8.93
CA VAL A 67 -0.97 8.74 9.32
C VAL A 67 -1.75 9.08 10.57
N THR A 68 -3.03 8.87 10.54
CA THR A 68 -3.89 9.25 11.66
C THR A 68 -4.49 8.02 12.30
N THR A 69 -5.04 8.20 13.48
CA THR A 69 -5.77 7.15 14.15
C THR A 69 -6.89 6.62 13.27
N LYS A 70 -7.50 7.51 12.50
CA LYS A 70 -8.57 7.12 11.61
C LYS A 70 -8.08 6.14 10.55
N ASP A 71 -6.88 6.39 10.02
CA ASP A 71 -6.29 5.48 9.04
C ASP A 71 -6.05 4.11 9.64
N LEU A 72 -5.49 4.09 10.84
CA LEU A 72 -5.18 2.83 11.50
C LEU A 72 -6.45 2.07 11.87
N THR A 73 -7.47 2.77 12.33
CA THR A 73 -8.73 2.15 12.69
C THR A 73 -9.40 1.55 11.46
N LYS A 74 -9.37 2.29 10.37
CA LYS A 74 -10.01 1.84 9.15
C LYS A 74 -9.40 0.53 8.66
N ILE A 75 -8.08 0.46 8.57
CA ILE A 75 -7.44 -0.74 8.06
C ILE A 75 -7.62 -1.91 9.04
N THR A 76 -7.62 -1.63 10.33
CA THR A 76 -7.82 -2.67 11.33
C THR A 76 -9.21 -3.26 11.20
N GLU A 77 -10.22 -2.43 11.05
CA GLU A 77 -11.58 -2.92 10.94
C GLU A 77 -11.79 -3.69 9.63
N GLU A 78 -11.22 -3.19 8.57
CA GLU A 78 -11.37 -3.86 7.28
C GLU A 78 -10.68 -5.21 7.27
N SER A 79 -9.47 -5.28 7.81
CA SER A 79 -8.74 -6.53 7.83
C SER A 79 -9.39 -7.54 8.75
N THR A 80 -9.85 -7.10 9.90
CA THR A 80 -10.52 -7.99 10.84
C THR A 80 -11.76 -8.58 10.20
N GLY A 81 -12.50 -7.79 9.45
CA GLY A 81 -13.68 -8.27 8.77
C GLY A 81 -13.40 -9.37 7.76
N GLU A 82 -12.17 -9.43 7.27
CA GLU A 82 -11.78 -10.45 6.30
C GLU A 82 -10.87 -11.51 6.90
N GLY A 83 -10.64 -11.47 8.20
CA GLY A 83 -9.77 -12.44 8.82
C GLY A 83 -8.30 -12.26 8.48
N LEU A 84 -7.91 -11.04 8.19
CA LEU A 84 -6.54 -10.74 7.79
C LEU A 84 -5.88 -9.82 8.79
N LEU A 85 -4.57 -9.69 8.68
CA LEU A 85 -3.79 -8.82 9.54
C LEU A 85 -3.64 -7.44 8.89
N PRO A 86 -3.70 -6.37 9.66
CA PRO A 86 -3.67 -5.03 9.08
C PRO A 86 -2.27 -4.47 8.93
N GLY A 87 -2.08 -3.62 7.94
CA GLY A 87 -0.84 -2.87 7.79
C GLY A 87 -1.00 -1.75 6.80
N LEU A 88 -0.04 -0.84 6.82
CA LEU A 88 0.01 0.24 5.85
C LEU A 88 1.34 0.19 5.14
N ILE A 89 1.34 0.53 3.87
CA ILE A 89 2.58 0.75 3.15
C ILE A 89 2.65 2.23 2.83
N LEU A 90 3.69 2.86 3.28
CA LEU A 90 3.88 4.29 3.06
C LEU A 90 4.96 4.50 2.02
N THR A 91 4.68 5.33 1.04
CA THR A 91 5.66 5.68 0.03
C THR A 91 5.79 7.19 0.00
N LEU A 92 6.98 7.68 0.26
CA LEU A 92 7.21 9.10 0.30
C LEU A 92 8.59 9.42 -0.24
N LYS A 93 8.84 10.69 -0.46
CA LYS A 93 10.09 11.12 -1.03
C LYS A 93 11.18 11.09 0.03
N THR A 94 12.25 10.37 -0.24
CA THR A 94 13.36 10.24 0.69
C THR A 94 14.67 10.44 -0.06
N PRO A 95 15.77 10.69 0.65
CA PRO A 95 17.08 10.73 0.00
C PRO A 95 17.39 9.39 -0.67
N ILE A 96 18.25 9.41 -1.65
CA ILE A 96 18.49 8.23 -2.49
C ILE A 96 18.96 7.01 -1.71
N HIS A 97 19.64 7.23 -0.59
CA HIS A 97 20.16 6.12 0.19
C HIS A 97 19.19 5.63 1.27
N VAL A 98 17.98 6.16 1.29
CA VAL A 98 16.96 5.78 2.27
C VAL A 98 15.79 5.17 1.50
N SER A 99 15.25 4.09 1.99
CA SER A 99 14.10 3.49 1.33
C SER A 99 12.94 4.48 1.28
N SER A 100 12.27 4.53 0.17
CA SER A 100 11.08 5.37 0.06
C SER A 100 9.82 4.63 0.48
N GLU A 101 9.93 3.33 0.70
CA GLU A 101 8.77 2.50 1.03
C GLU A 101 8.92 1.91 2.42
N TRP A 102 7.91 2.07 3.22
CA TRP A 102 7.93 1.65 4.62
C TRP A 102 6.65 0.93 4.96
N ALA A 103 6.75 -0.07 5.82
CA ALA A 103 5.57 -0.79 6.30
C ALA A 103 5.26 -0.38 7.72
N VAL A 104 4.00 -0.16 8.01
CA VAL A 104 3.54 0.15 9.35
C VAL A 104 2.60 -0.97 9.77
N VAL A 105 2.94 -1.63 10.86
CA VAL A 105 2.14 -2.75 11.36
C VAL A 105 1.99 -2.60 12.87
N PRO A 106 0.97 -3.22 13.46
CA PRO A 106 0.84 -3.18 14.92
C PRO A 106 2.08 -3.77 15.59
N LEU A 107 2.48 -3.17 16.67
CA LEU A 107 3.70 -3.58 17.33
C LEU A 107 3.68 -5.03 17.80
N ASP A 108 2.55 -5.49 18.31
CA ASP A 108 2.45 -6.88 18.74
C ASP A 108 2.61 -7.84 17.58
N LEU A 109 2.15 -7.48 16.40
CA LEU A 109 2.36 -8.36 15.25
C LEU A 109 3.82 -8.38 14.84
N PHE A 110 4.46 -7.22 14.89
CA PHE A 110 5.86 -7.14 14.57
C PHE A 110 6.69 -7.97 15.56
N SER A 111 6.33 -7.92 16.83
CA SER A 111 7.00 -8.73 17.85
C SER A 111 6.85 -10.21 17.55
N THR A 112 5.69 -10.63 17.12
CA THR A 112 5.45 -12.02 16.77
C THR A 112 6.33 -12.45 15.59
N LEU A 113 6.45 -11.59 14.60
CA LEU A 113 7.28 -11.90 13.44
C LEU A 113 8.75 -12.04 13.83
N ILE A 114 9.22 -11.19 14.72
CA ILE A 114 10.59 -11.28 15.19
C ILE A 114 10.80 -12.58 15.96
N ASP A 115 9.87 -12.92 16.84
CA ASP A 115 10.00 -14.12 17.63
C ASP A 115 10.01 -15.36 16.77
N ASP A 116 9.23 -15.38 15.71
CA ASP A 116 9.18 -16.53 14.83
C ASP A 116 10.49 -16.76 14.10
N GLU A 117 11.30 -15.73 14.00
CA GLU A 117 12.56 -15.87 13.32
C GLU A 117 13.63 -16.44 14.20
N VAL A 118 13.40 -16.49 15.46
CA VAL A 118 14.36 -17.03 16.40
C VAL A 118 14.06 -18.48 16.67
#